data_a71f732b7a0899406021c40d7202a04a
#
_entry.id   a71f732b7a0899406021c40d7202a04a
#
_cell.length_a   1.000
_cell.length_b   1.000
_cell.length_c   1.000
_cell.angle_alpha   90.00
_cell.angle_beta   90.00
_cell.angle_gamma   90.00
#
_symmetry.space_group_name_H-M   'P 1'
#
loop_
_entity.id
_entity.type
_entity.pdbx_description
1 polymer ?
#
loop_
_entity_poly.entity_id
_entity_poly.type
_entity_poly.pdbx_seq_one_letter_code
_entity_poly.pdbx_strand_id
1 'polypeptide(L)'
;LNHSALYLDYLAGNQNYNCTPWGNPTRNVFGWQKPCYLLSDEGYAKTFKELLEDTPWEKYGTANNPKCAQCMAHCGYEATAVEDTLHNPWKAFITSLRGPRTTGPMVEEPTPKWTMEEEKAFKKLNEIPVTVINK
;
A
#
# COMPACT_ATOMS: atom_id res chain seq x y z
N LEU A 1 18.59 3.55 -10.03
CA LEU A 1 17.34 3.67 -9.28
C LEU A 1 16.36 2.60 -9.75
N ASN A 2 15.79 1.83 -8.81
CA ASN A 2 14.89 0.72 -9.12
C ASN A 2 13.41 1.14 -9.20
N HIS A 3 13.09 2.39 -8.92
CA HIS A 3 11.71 2.89 -8.86
C HIS A 3 11.42 3.87 -9.97
N SER A 4 10.15 3.95 -10.39
CA SER A 4 9.69 4.93 -11.37
C SER A 4 9.84 6.36 -10.83
N ALA A 5 10.04 7.34 -11.73
CA ALA A 5 10.16 8.74 -11.34
C ALA A 5 8.89 9.25 -10.65
N LEU A 6 7.72 8.78 -11.10
CA LEU A 6 6.44 9.14 -10.49
C LEU A 6 6.26 8.54 -9.10
N TYR A 7 6.82 7.35 -8.84
CA TYR A 7 6.81 6.78 -7.50
C TYR A 7 7.70 7.58 -6.53
N LEU A 8 8.88 8.02 -6.99
CA LEU A 8 9.74 8.90 -6.18
C LEU A 8 9.07 10.25 -5.90
N ASP A 9 8.34 10.78 -6.87
CA ASP A 9 7.56 12.02 -6.71
C ASP A 9 6.35 11.81 -5.76
N TYR A 10 5.77 10.60 -5.73
CA TYR A 10 4.78 10.20 -4.73
C TYR A 10 5.38 10.16 -3.32
N LEU A 11 6.56 9.55 -3.13
CA LEU A 11 7.22 9.52 -1.83
C LEU A 11 7.59 10.93 -1.33
N ALA A 12 7.80 11.88 -2.25
CA ALA A 12 8.01 13.30 -1.93
C ALA A 12 6.70 14.07 -1.66
N GLY A 13 5.53 13.40 -1.67
CA GLY A 13 4.23 14.00 -1.38
C GLY A 13 3.58 14.75 -2.54
N ASN A 14 4.04 14.57 -3.78
CA ASN A 14 3.51 15.32 -4.93
C ASN A 14 2.49 14.56 -5.78
N GLN A 15 2.28 13.27 -5.48
CA GLN A 15 1.33 12.43 -6.18
C GLN A 15 0.38 11.79 -5.15
N ASN A 16 -0.83 11.46 -5.58
CA ASN A 16 -1.78 10.72 -4.76
C ASN A 16 -2.11 9.40 -5.46
N TYR A 17 -1.70 8.28 -4.88
CA TYR A 17 -1.91 6.95 -5.41
C TYR A 17 -2.70 6.07 -4.47
N ASN A 18 -3.46 5.15 -5.04
CA ASN A 18 -4.12 4.09 -4.29
C ASN A 18 -3.21 2.86 -4.21
N CYS A 19 -3.30 2.15 -3.11
CA CYS A 19 -2.62 0.88 -2.97
C CYS A 19 -3.28 -0.18 -3.88
N THR A 20 -2.45 -0.89 -4.64
CA THR A 20 -2.86 -2.03 -5.49
C THR A 20 -2.05 -3.27 -5.11
N PRO A 21 -2.34 -3.91 -3.95
CA PRO A 21 -1.53 -5.00 -3.42
C PRO A 21 -1.45 -6.21 -4.35
N TRP A 22 -2.46 -6.43 -5.20
CA TRP A 22 -2.46 -7.45 -6.25
C TRP A 22 -1.43 -7.22 -7.35
N GLY A 23 -0.89 -6.01 -7.48
CA GLY A 23 0.15 -5.66 -8.46
C GLY A 23 1.53 -6.22 -8.10
N ASN A 24 1.73 -6.65 -6.85
CA ASN A 24 2.98 -7.25 -6.38
C ASN A 24 2.69 -8.42 -5.42
N PRO A 25 2.14 -9.53 -5.92
CA PRO A 25 1.79 -10.67 -5.10
C PRO A 25 3.04 -11.32 -4.51
N THR A 26 3.01 -11.63 -3.24
CA THR A 26 4.13 -12.23 -2.52
C THR A 26 3.79 -13.63 -2.01
N ARG A 27 4.78 -14.52 -2.03
CA ARG A 27 4.67 -15.90 -1.57
C ARG A 27 5.77 -16.23 -0.58
N ASN A 28 5.41 -16.94 0.48
CA ASN A 28 6.37 -17.53 1.43
C ASN A 28 6.19 -19.06 1.49
N VAL A 29 6.82 -19.70 2.48
CA VAL A 29 6.75 -21.15 2.68
C VAL A 29 5.33 -21.67 2.99
N PHE A 30 4.46 -20.82 3.49
CA PHE A 30 3.08 -21.18 3.85
C PHE A 30 2.09 -21.00 2.69
N GLY A 31 2.43 -20.19 1.69
CA GLY A 31 1.57 -19.91 0.55
C GLY A 31 1.64 -18.45 0.08
N TRP A 32 0.64 -18.05 -0.70
CA TRP A 32 0.47 -16.67 -1.16
C TRP A 32 -0.12 -15.83 -0.05
N GLN A 33 0.55 -14.73 0.30
CA GLN A 33 0.13 -13.84 1.38
C GLN A 33 -1.08 -12.99 0.96
N LYS A 34 -2.13 -12.97 1.79
CA LYS A 34 -3.37 -12.22 1.54
C LYS A 34 -3.50 -11.06 2.53
N PRO A 35 -3.87 -9.88 2.08
CA PRO A 35 -3.84 -9.34 0.71
C PRO A 35 -2.44 -8.96 0.27
N CYS A 36 -1.52 -8.80 1.22
CA CYS A 36 -0.12 -8.44 1.02
C CYS A 36 0.75 -8.97 2.16
N TYR A 37 2.06 -8.84 2.05
CA TYR A 37 3.00 -9.37 3.04
C TYR A 37 2.95 -8.64 4.41
N LEU A 38 2.42 -7.41 4.46
CA LEU A 38 2.29 -6.65 5.71
C LEU A 38 1.06 -7.07 6.53
N LEU A 39 0.06 -7.66 5.90
CA LEU A 39 -1.15 -8.16 6.52
C LEU A 39 -1.21 -9.70 6.52
N SER A 40 -0.08 -10.33 6.81
CA SER A 40 0.05 -11.79 6.80
C SER A 40 -0.82 -12.52 7.84
N ASP A 41 -1.36 -11.81 8.81
CA ASP A 41 -2.35 -12.30 9.78
C ASP A 41 -3.73 -12.56 9.14
N GLU A 42 -4.02 -12.00 7.98
CA GLU A 42 -5.26 -12.27 7.22
C GLU A 42 -5.26 -13.65 6.54
N GLY A 43 -4.11 -14.33 6.50
CA GLY A 43 -3.97 -15.70 6.02
C GLY A 43 -3.22 -15.85 4.70
N TYR A 44 -3.32 -17.07 4.15
CA TYR A 44 -2.59 -17.48 2.95
C TYR A 44 -3.53 -18.15 1.96
N ALA A 45 -3.32 -17.90 0.68
CA ALA A 45 -3.92 -18.67 -0.39
C ALA A 45 -2.96 -19.76 -0.85
N LYS A 46 -3.49 -20.95 -1.15
CA LYS A 46 -2.70 -22.10 -1.62
C LYS A 46 -2.25 -21.93 -3.06
N THR A 47 -3.09 -21.34 -3.88
CA THR A 47 -2.85 -21.11 -5.30
C THR A 47 -2.91 -19.63 -5.63
N PHE A 48 -2.27 -19.24 -6.72
CA PHE A 48 -2.36 -17.87 -7.23
C PHE A 48 -3.77 -17.50 -7.68
N LYS A 49 -4.50 -18.48 -8.21
CA LYS A 49 -5.91 -18.29 -8.56
C LYS A 49 -6.78 -17.96 -7.35
N GLU A 50 -6.64 -18.72 -6.27
CA GLU A 50 -7.32 -18.45 -4.99
C GLU A 50 -6.97 -17.06 -4.45
N LEU A 51 -5.69 -16.64 -4.54
CA LEU A 51 -5.28 -15.30 -4.15
C LEU A 51 -6.08 -14.22 -4.90
N LEU A 52 -6.23 -14.37 -6.21
CA LEU A 52 -6.89 -13.36 -7.05
C LEU A 52 -8.42 -13.36 -6.90
N GLU A 53 -9.03 -14.54 -6.82
CA GLU A 53 -10.49 -14.70 -6.86
C GLU A 53 -11.14 -14.62 -5.47
N ASP A 54 -10.48 -15.15 -4.43
CA ASP A 54 -11.07 -15.26 -3.09
C ASP A 54 -10.64 -14.14 -2.13
N THR A 55 -9.77 -13.23 -2.57
CA THR A 55 -9.37 -12.08 -1.76
C THR A 55 -10.33 -10.90 -2.02
N PRO A 56 -11.01 -10.38 -1.00
CA PRO A 56 -11.91 -9.23 -1.15
C PRO A 56 -11.11 -7.93 -1.28
N TRP A 57 -10.52 -7.71 -2.43
CA TRP A 57 -9.58 -6.61 -2.70
C TRP A 57 -10.13 -5.23 -2.36
N GLU A 58 -11.44 -5.03 -2.54
CA GLU A 58 -12.14 -3.77 -2.25
C GLU A 58 -12.12 -3.38 -0.77
N LYS A 59 -11.83 -4.32 0.13
CA LYS A 59 -11.71 -4.06 1.57
C LYS A 59 -10.35 -3.56 2.00
N TYR A 60 -9.39 -3.52 1.07
CA TYR A 60 -8.01 -3.14 1.37
C TYR A 60 -7.61 -1.83 0.70
N GLY A 61 -6.51 -1.25 1.19
CA GLY A 61 -6.04 0.07 0.78
C GLY A 61 -6.25 1.13 1.84
N THR A 62 -5.56 2.25 1.71
CA THR A 62 -5.47 3.32 2.71
C THR A 62 -6.81 3.90 3.12
N ALA A 63 -7.77 3.99 2.21
CA ALA A 63 -9.11 4.54 2.50
C ALA A 63 -10.14 3.47 2.91
N ASN A 64 -9.82 2.18 2.78
CA ASN A 64 -10.78 1.10 2.94
C ASN A 64 -10.51 0.22 4.18
N ASN A 65 -9.28 0.25 4.71
CA ASN A 65 -8.90 -0.60 5.83
C ASN A 65 -8.02 0.16 6.84
N PRO A 66 -8.37 0.17 8.14
CA PRO A 66 -7.59 0.86 9.17
C PRO A 66 -6.14 0.40 9.25
N LYS A 67 -5.88 -0.89 9.05
CA LYS A 67 -4.51 -1.44 9.03
C LYS A 67 -3.67 -0.91 7.87
N CYS A 68 -4.32 -0.39 6.82
CA CYS A 68 -3.66 0.19 5.66
C CYS A 68 -3.48 1.72 5.76
N ALA A 69 -4.09 2.38 6.75
CA ALA A 69 -4.23 3.84 6.80
C ALA A 69 -2.91 4.62 6.67
N GLN A 70 -1.86 4.13 7.30
CA GLN A 70 -0.53 4.77 7.29
C GLN A 70 0.49 3.99 6.44
N CYS A 71 0.02 3.07 5.62
CA CYS A 71 0.90 2.25 4.81
C CYS A 71 1.40 3.04 3.59
N MET A 72 2.72 3.09 3.43
CA MET A 72 3.40 3.62 2.24
C MET A 72 4.31 2.57 1.61
N ALA A 73 3.96 1.30 1.76
CA ALA A 73 4.77 0.21 1.23
C ALA A 73 4.81 0.23 -0.30
N HIS A 74 6.01 0.20 -0.86
CA HIS A 74 6.25 0.28 -2.31
C HIS A 74 5.48 -0.79 -3.09
N CYS A 75 5.27 -1.96 -2.51
CA CYS A 75 4.58 -3.08 -3.16
C CYS A 75 3.17 -2.74 -3.68
N GLY A 76 2.46 -1.82 -3.03
CA GLY A 76 1.12 -1.43 -3.46
C GLY A 76 1.08 -0.18 -4.34
N TYR A 77 1.97 0.76 -4.10
CA TYR A 77 1.96 2.07 -4.76
C TYR A 77 2.84 2.15 -6.00
N GLU A 78 3.91 1.35 -6.07
CA GLU A 78 4.75 1.30 -7.26
C GLU A 78 3.99 0.81 -8.49
N ALA A 79 3.11 -0.19 -8.32
CA ALA A 79 2.28 -0.69 -9.42
C ALA A 79 1.38 0.41 -10.00
N THR A 80 0.73 1.22 -9.13
CA THR A 80 -0.08 2.37 -9.57
C THR A 80 0.78 3.46 -10.24
N ALA A 81 1.98 3.72 -9.72
CA ALA A 81 2.89 4.67 -10.33
C ALA A 81 3.40 4.22 -11.70
N VAL A 82 3.61 2.92 -11.91
CA VAL A 82 3.93 2.34 -13.22
C VAL A 82 2.75 2.50 -14.18
N GLU A 83 1.53 2.21 -13.73
CA GLU A 83 0.31 2.41 -14.51
C GLU A 83 0.17 3.89 -14.93
N ASP A 84 0.34 4.83 -14.01
CA ASP A 84 0.33 6.27 -14.31
C ASP A 84 1.42 6.65 -15.33
N THR A 85 2.60 6.04 -15.22
CA THR A 85 3.69 6.25 -16.20
C THR A 85 3.28 5.85 -17.61
N LEU A 86 2.55 4.74 -17.76
CA LEU A 86 2.08 4.25 -19.06
C LEU A 86 0.96 5.11 -19.63
N HIS A 87 0.04 5.57 -18.79
CA HIS A 87 -1.07 6.43 -19.22
C HIS A 87 -0.64 7.90 -19.46
N ASN A 88 0.38 8.37 -18.75
CA ASN A 88 0.86 9.75 -18.78
C ASN A 88 2.37 9.83 -19.06
N PRO A 89 2.86 9.37 -20.22
CA PRO A 89 4.30 9.28 -20.52
C PRO A 89 5.02 10.64 -20.49
N TRP A 90 4.36 11.71 -20.88
CA TRP A 90 4.93 13.06 -20.81
C TRP A 90 5.12 13.54 -19.38
N LYS A 91 4.17 13.25 -18.48
CA LYS A 91 4.30 13.53 -17.04
C LYS A 91 5.50 12.79 -16.45
N ALA A 92 5.60 11.51 -16.76
CA ALA A 92 6.72 10.68 -16.31
C ALA A 92 8.07 11.17 -16.84
N PHE A 93 8.13 11.54 -18.12
CA PHE A 93 9.34 12.09 -18.76
C PHE A 93 9.78 13.41 -18.11
N ILE A 94 8.88 14.37 -17.93
CA ILE A 94 9.17 15.64 -17.28
C ILE A 94 9.63 15.42 -15.84
N THR A 95 8.97 14.54 -15.10
CA THR A 95 9.35 14.20 -13.72
C THR A 95 10.72 13.53 -13.66
N SER A 96 11.04 12.69 -14.64
CA SER A 96 12.36 12.04 -14.73
C SER A 96 13.49 13.06 -15.00
N LEU A 97 13.24 14.07 -15.83
CA LEU A 97 14.22 15.12 -16.12
C LEU A 97 14.42 16.08 -14.95
N ARG A 98 13.34 16.45 -14.30
CA ARG A 98 13.35 17.44 -13.19
C ARG A 98 13.77 16.80 -11.87
N GLY A 99 13.51 15.53 -11.67
CA GLY A 99 13.51 14.85 -10.39
C GLY A 99 12.24 15.13 -9.57
N PRO A 100 12.04 14.42 -8.44
CA PRO A 100 10.92 14.64 -7.53
C PRO A 100 11.03 16.03 -6.88
N ARG A 101 9.91 16.70 -6.70
CA ARG A 101 9.87 17.98 -5.99
C ARG A 101 9.87 17.74 -4.49
N THR A 102 10.91 18.16 -3.80
CA THR A 102 11.06 17.98 -2.35
C THR A 102 10.45 19.11 -1.51
N THR A 103 9.92 20.15 -2.16
CA THR A 103 9.34 21.34 -1.52
C THR A 103 7.84 21.50 -1.81
N GLY A 104 7.21 20.46 -2.37
CA GLY A 104 5.78 20.47 -2.65
C GLY A 104 4.92 20.40 -1.38
N PRO A 105 3.64 20.78 -1.45
CA PRO A 105 2.71 20.55 -0.36
C PRO A 105 2.55 19.03 -0.13
N MET A 106 2.36 18.63 1.12
CA MET A 106 2.00 17.26 1.43
C MET A 106 0.65 16.91 0.80
N VAL A 107 0.52 15.70 0.31
CA VAL A 107 -0.77 15.20 -0.17
C VAL A 107 -1.72 15.07 1.01
N GLU A 108 -2.99 15.45 0.83
CA GLU A 108 -4.02 15.28 1.85
C GLU A 108 -4.19 13.80 2.19
N GLU A 109 -4.38 13.50 3.46
CA GLU A 109 -4.67 12.14 3.89
C GLU A 109 -6.00 11.69 3.28
N PRO A 110 -6.09 10.46 2.76
CA PRO A 110 -7.35 9.93 2.27
C PRO A 110 -8.37 9.87 3.41
N THR A 111 -9.58 10.34 3.16
CA THR A 111 -10.66 10.24 4.14
C THR A 111 -10.99 8.76 4.39
N PRO A 112 -10.84 8.26 5.62
CA PRO A 112 -11.16 6.88 5.92
C PRO A 112 -12.63 6.56 5.65
N LYS A 113 -12.89 5.38 5.10
CA LYS A 113 -14.24 4.86 4.86
C LYS A 113 -14.73 3.96 6.00
N TRP A 114 -13.89 3.69 6.98
CA TRP A 114 -14.26 2.88 8.14
C TRP A 114 -15.03 3.68 9.19
N THR A 115 -15.79 2.98 9.98
CA THR A 115 -16.58 3.55 11.06
C THR A 115 -15.73 3.94 12.27
N MET A 116 -16.28 4.81 13.15
CA MET A 116 -15.65 5.18 14.41
C MET A 116 -15.39 3.99 15.33
N GLU A 117 -16.17 2.92 15.22
CA GLU A 117 -15.99 1.70 16.01
C GLU A 117 -14.79 0.89 15.54
N GLU A 118 -14.63 0.77 14.23
CA GLU A 118 -13.47 0.13 13.61
C GLU A 118 -12.17 0.88 13.93
N GLU A 119 -12.20 2.21 13.94
CA GLU A 119 -11.07 3.03 14.34
C GLU A 119 -10.67 2.81 15.80
N LYS A 120 -11.65 2.77 16.71
CA LYS A 120 -11.41 2.49 18.14
C LYS A 120 -10.86 1.08 18.36
N ALA A 121 -11.39 0.09 17.64
CA ALA A 121 -10.89 -1.28 17.70
C ALA A 121 -9.44 -1.37 17.22
N PHE A 122 -9.09 -0.68 16.15
CA PHE A 122 -7.74 -0.62 15.63
C PHE A 122 -6.75 0.06 16.59
N LYS A 123 -7.14 1.20 17.19
CA LYS A 123 -6.32 1.88 18.21
C LYS A 123 -6.06 0.98 19.40
N LYS A 124 -7.08 0.28 19.89
CA LYS A 124 -6.96 -0.66 21.02
C LYS A 124 -6.02 -1.83 20.72
N LEU A 125 -5.99 -2.33 19.50
CA LEU A 125 -5.07 -3.39 19.07
C LEU A 125 -3.61 -2.91 19.10
N ASN A 126 -3.35 -1.66 18.73
CA ASN A 126 -2.00 -1.09 18.71
C ASN A 126 -1.50 -0.68 20.12
N GLU A 127 -2.38 -0.60 21.11
CA GLU A 127 -2.04 -0.30 22.52
C GLU A 127 -1.63 -1.55 23.32
N ILE A 128 -1.69 -2.74 22.73
CA ILE A 128 -1.26 -3.96 23.42
C ILE A 128 0.25 -3.92 23.57
N PRO A 129 0.80 -3.83 24.81
CA PRO A 129 2.23 -3.79 25.02
C PRO A 129 2.87 -5.08 24.51
N VAL A 130 3.89 -4.94 23.66
CA VAL A 130 4.71 -6.07 23.24
C VAL A 130 5.46 -6.57 24.46
N THR A 131 4.96 -7.62 25.09
CA THR A 131 5.68 -8.30 26.17
C THR A 131 6.88 -9.00 25.54
N VAL A 132 8.06 -8.40 25.68
CA VAL A 132 9.32 -9.03 25.28
C VAL A 132 9.48 -10.27 26.14
N ILE A 133 9.23 -11.44 25.57
CA ILE A 133 9.55 -12.71 26.21
C ILE A 133 11.05 -12.89 26.12
N ASN A 134 11.77 -12.42 27.14
CA ASN A 134 13.17 -12.79 27.33
C ASN A 134 13.21 -14.29 27.68
N LYS A 135 13.68 -15.10 26.75
CA LYS A 135 14.16 -16.46 27.00
C LYS A 135 15.65 -16.47 27.07
#